data_4aadd16dcfe06068443550fb589f90ce
#
_entry.id   4aadd16dcfe06068443550fb589f90ce
#
_cell.length_a   1.000
_cell.length_b   1.000
_cell.length_c   1.000
_cell.angle_alpha   90.00
_cell.angle_beta   90.00
_cell.angle_gamma   90.00
#
_symmetry.space_group_name_H-M   'P 1'
#
loop_
_entity.id
_entity.type
_entity.pdbx_description
1 polymer ?
#
loop_
_entity_poly.entity_id
_entity_poly.type
_entity_poly.pdbx_seq_one_letter_code
_entity_poly.pdbx_strand_id
1 'polypeptide(L)'
;MKTFTLLLLLLIGKIASAQYTDRYWCFGDSAGVNFSVLTNPIPANSVLRSRGTCASICDSSGQLLLYCGSPQVSLWLAGTGVETFGYVLNKFHLLVDNGDKLYGLGWYQDMIIIPNPGNSNQFYIFCAGVLPLETGLVYSVVDLSLNGGLGKVIQKNVVVTTDTLCDGITAVKHGNGRDWWIVSKNWSYSPTYRNDIQVTLVTANGITPLPKQNIGTLNTNASSARLKFNESGNHLYCVHVEGIIERFDFDRCTGLLSNFYNFMPANASYNNFWGFEVSPDESKIYTTSIYKTANQDSSFLFQFDLNASNVLGSVDTLGTFLAPATAGILQKGPDNKIYLSVTWAGPDTCYDYLYCYQTVNTTNSNISVINSPDSAGAACDFQPFSFNLGGHKAYWGLPNNPNYELGAWAGSPCDTLTVGIGEVLGYKNNMSVFYDPRIKTAFVNAKGLRGKKANLQIFNSAGQLVFTHNSPTDGEYFTFDVDMSPYLDAMYVVRLETEREMVSGKFVKR
;
A
#
# COMPACT_ATOMS: atom_id res chain seq x y z
N MET A 1 -9.20 58.37 19.35
CA MET A 1 -9.78 57.04 19.42
C MET A 1 -9.49 56.33 18.12
N LYS A 2 -8.54 55.39 18.14
CA LYS A 2 -8.14 54.57 16.99
C LYS A 2 -8.79 53.19 17.15
N THR A 3 -9.75 52.91 16.27
CA THR A 3 -10.45 51.61 16.22
C THR A 3 -9.51 50.57 15.62
N PHE A 4 -9.12 49.58 16.39
CA PHE A 4 -8.37 48.40 15.94
C PHE A 4 -9.39 47.40 15.39
N THR A 5 -9.39 47.16 14.09
CA THR A 5 -10.19 46.09 13.47
C THR A 5 -9.37 44.81 13.52
N LEU A 6 -9.80 43.89 14.38
CA LEU A 6 -9.22 42.55 14.51
C LEU A 6 -9.71 41.70 13.35
N LEU A 7 -8.83 41.40 12.39
CA LEU A 7 -9.08 40.46 11.27
C LEU A 7 -8.89 39.05 11.79
N LEU A 8 -9.99 38.35 12.08
CA LEU A 8 -9.99 36.92 12.46
C LEU A 8 -9.86 36.08 11.20
N LEU A 9 -8.65 35.62 10.87
CA LEU A 9 -8.41 34.61 9.84
C LEU A 9 -8.91 33.26 10.35
N LEU A 10 -10.10 32.85 9.93
CA LEU A 10 -10.59 31.48 10.06
C LEU A 10 -9.76 30.59 9.09
N LEU A 11 -8.75 29.92 9.63
CA LEU A 11 -8.15 28.74 8.98
C LEU A 11 -9.23 27.64 8.96
N ILE A 12 -9.96 27.51 7.86
CA ILE A 12 -10.74 26.32 7.57
C ILE A 12 -9.74 25.24 7.19
N GLY A 13 -9.23 24.53 8.21
CA GLY A 13 -8.53 23.29 7.99
C GLY A 13 -9.47 22.34 7.26
N LYS A 14 -9.10 21.93 6.04
CA LYS A 14 -9.70 20.75 5.41
C LYS A 14 -9.48 19.61 6.39
N ILE A 15 -10.53 19.15 7.06
CA ILE A 15 -10.52 17.87 7.76
C ILE A 15 -10.43 16.83 6.65
N ALA A 16 -9.21 16.46 6.28
CA ALA A 16 -8.98 15.27 5.50
C ALA A 16 -9.54 14.13 6.35
N SER A 17 -10.56 13.47 5.86
CA SER A 17 -11.03 12.20 6.45
C SER A 17 -9.84 11.26 6.38
N ALA A 18 -9.20 11.03 7.51
CA ALA A 18 -8.10 10.08 7.59
C ALA A 18 -8.67 8.70 7.23
N GLN A 19 -8.22 8.14 6.12
CA GLN A 19 -8.47 6.75 5.80
C GLN A 19 -7.49 5.92 6.64
N TYR A 20 -7.85 4.69 6.99
CA TYR A 20 -7.08 3.85 7.91
C TYR A 20 -6.71 2.51 7.29
N THR A 21 -6.53 2.46 5.97
CA THR A 21 -6.39 1.22 5.20
C THR A 21 -5.08 0.47 5.45
N ASP A 22 -4.08 1.09 6.10
CA ASP A 22 -2.81 0.45 6.51
C ASP A 22 -2.66 0.31 8.04
N ARG A 23 -3.75 0.17 8.78
CA ARG A 23 -3.73 0.16 10.25
C ARG A 23 -3.48 -1.20 10.89
N TYR A 24 -3.45 -2.26 10.13
CA TYR A 24 -3.22 -3.60 10.65
C TYR A 24 -2.25 -4.36 9.75
N TRP A 25 -1.09 -4.68 10.29
CA TRP A 25 -0.08 -5.47 9.60
C TRP A 25 -0.13 -6.93 10.00
N CYS A 26 0.02 -7.83 9.03
CA CYS A 26 0.16 -9.27 9.24
C CYS A 26 1.42 -9.75 8.54
N PHE A 27 2.35 -10.40 9.26
CA PHE A 27 3.63 -10.86 8.74
C PHE A 27 4.24 -12.01 9.56
N GLY A 28 5.36 -12.53 9.11
CA GLY A 28 6.17 -13.51 9.85
C GLY A 28 5.44 -14.81 10.16
N ASP A 29 5.58 -15.30 11.38
CA ASP A 29 4.86 -16.44 11.91
C ASP A 29 3.82 -15.97 12.92
N SER A 30 2.61 -15.78 12.43
CA SER A 30 1.44 -15.35 13.18
C SER A 30 1.56 -13.95 13.81
N ALA A 31 2.57 -13.18 13.42
CA ALA A 31 2.82 -11.84 13.95
C ALA A 31 1.97 -10.77 13.26
N GLY A 32 1.80 -9.66 13.94
CA GLY A 32 1.17 -8.46 13.42
C GLY A 32 1.41 -7.25 14.29
N VAL A 33 1.04 -6.08 13.75
CA VAL A 33 1.01 -4.80 14.47
C VAL A 33 -0.32 -4.12 14.19
N ASN A 34 -0.95 -3.62 15.24
CA ASN A 34 -2.18 -2.83 15.14
C ASN A 34 -1.87 -1.37 15.46
N PHE A 35 -2.04 -0.50 14.46
CA PHE A 35 -1.84 0.95 14.51
C PHE A 35 -3.15 1.72 14.72
N SER A 36 -4.18 1.13 15.32
CA SER A 36 -5.43 1.85 15.60
C SER A 36 -5.18 3.11 16.44
N VAL A 37 -4.15 3.09 17.29
CA VAL A 37 -3.63 4.25 18.01
C VAL A 37 -2.19 4.49 17.54
N LEU A 38 -1.98 5.51 16.70
CA LEU A 38 -0.66 5.79 16.09
C LEU A 38 0.44 6.10 17.11
N THR A 39 0.11 6.75 18.21
CA THR A 39 1.08 7.09 19.26
C THR A 39 1.45 5.90 20.15
N ASN A 40 0.71 4.79 20.02
CA ASN A 40 0.93 3.58 20.80
C ASN A 40 0.50 2.34 20.02
N PRO A 41 1.21 1.94 18.96
CA PRO A 41 0.95 0.68 18.27
C PRO A 41 1.08 -0.50 19.24
N ILE A 42 0.26 -1.53 19.04
CA ILE A 42 0.26 -2.72 19.88
C ILE A 42 0.49 -3.97 19.04
N PRO A 43 1.04 -5.06 19.62
CA PRO A 43 1.13 -6.33 18.92
C PRO A 43 -0.26 -6.82 18.53
N ALA A 44 -0.34 -7.49 17.39
CA ALA A 44 -1.55 -8.06 16.85
C ALA A 44 -1.28 -9.49 16.39
N ASN A 45 -2.36 -10.29 16.34
CA ASN A 45 -2.26 -11.69 15.97
C ASN A 45 -2.68 -11.88 14.51
N SER A 46 -1.99 -12.78 13.83
CA SER A 46 -2.43 -13.34 12.55
C SER A 46 -2.31 -14.86 12.59
N VAL A 47 -2.60 -15.53 11.51
CA VAL A 47 -2.24 -16.95 11.29
C VAL A 47 -1.36 -17.09 10.05
N LEU A 48 -0.82 -15.97 9.58
CA LEU A 48 0.07 -15.95 8.44
C LEU A 48 1.38 -16.67 8.77
N ARG A 49 1.84 -17.48 7.85
CA ARG A 49 3.20 -17.97 7.80
C ARG A 49 3.83 -17.43 6.53
N SER A 50 4.67 -16.44 6.67
CA SER A 50 5.36 -15.82 5.55
C SER A 50 6.85 -15.71 5.85
N ARG A 51 7.67 -16.17 4.93
CA ARG A 51 9.12 -16.01 5.05
C ARG A 51 9.55 -14.57 4.80
N GLY A 52 9.05 -13.94 3.73
CA GLY A 52 9.41 -12.60 3.31
C GLY A 52 8.20 -11.83 2.85
N THR A 53 7.66 -12.16 1.68
CA THR A 53 6.57 -11.41 1.08
C THR A 53 5.27 -11.57 1.83
N CYS A 54 4.64 -10.46 2.14
CA CYS A 54 3.29 -10.39 2.68
C CYS A 54 2.67 -9.03 2.36
N ALA A 55 1.36 -8.94 2.44
CA ALA A 55 0.61 -7.69 2.34
C ALA A 55 -0.68 -7.81 3.16
N SER A 56 -1.16 -6.69 3.67
CA SER A 56 -2.42 -6.61 4.42
C SER A 56 -3.18 -5.33 4.06
N ILE A 57 -4.49 -5.37 4.12
CA ILE A 57 -5.32 -4.20 3.86
C ILE A 57 -6.49 -4.15 4.83
N CYS A 58 -6.80 -2.93 5.29
CA CYS A 58 -7.95 -2.62 6.13
C CYS A 58 -9.03 -1.89 5.35
N ASP A 59 -10.21 -1.77 5.95
CA ASP A 59 -11.23 -0.83 5.50
C ASP A 59 -10.90 0.60 5.94
N SER A 60 -11.71 1.57 5.52
CA SER A 60 -11.54 2.98 5.88
C SER A 60 -11.68 3.28 7.38
N SER A 61 -12.16 2.33 8.19
CA SER A 61 -12.20 2.43 9.65
C SER A 61 -11.00 1.80 10.35
N GLY A 62 -10.07 1.21 9.59
CA GLY A 62 -8.88 0.53 10.11
C GLY A 62 -9.11 -0.93 10.53
N GLN A 63 -10.26 -1.51 10.19
CA GLN A 63 -10.52 -2.91 10.46
C GLN A 63 -9.91 -3.78 9.35
N LEU A 64 -9.16 -4.80 9.75
CA LEU A 64 -8.56 -5.75 8.82
C LEU A 64 -9.63 -6.34 7.88
N LEU A 65 -9.36 -6.35 6.58
CA LEU A 65 -10.21 -6.99 5.56
C LEU A 65 -9.62 -8.32 5.12
N LEU A 66 -8.41 -8.29 4.60
CA LEU A 66 -7.69 -9.46 4.13
C LEU A 66 -6.17 -9.24 4.18
N TYR A 67 -5.44 -10.34 4.13
CA TYR A 67 -4.00 -10.34 4.09
C TYR A 67 -3.49 -11.58 3.35
N CYS A 68 -2.33 -11.50 2.76
CA CYS A 68 -1.73 -12.58 1.99
C CYS A 68 -0.23 -12.70 2.27
N GLY A 69 0.33 -13.82 1.90
CA GLY A 69 1.75 -14.06 1.94
C GLY A 69 2.09 -15.46 1.43
N SER A 70 3.37 -15.79 1.41
CA SER A 70 3.86 -17.10 1.02
C SER A 70 4.80 -17.68 2.08
N PRO A 71 4.62 -18.95 2.45
CA PRO A 71 5.40 -19.56 3.53
C PRO A 71 6.84 -19.83 3.14
N GLN A 72 7.18 -19.90 1.83
CA GLN A 72 8.48 -20.38 1.46
C GLN A 72 9.02 -19.91 0.13
N VAL A 73 10.35 -19.78 0.13
CA VAL A 73 11.18 -19.98 -1.05
C VAL A 73 12.03 -21.21 -0.86
N SER A 74 11.89 -22.19 -1.71
CA SER A 74 12.97 -23.12 -1.97
C SER A 74 12.91 -23.65 -3.40
N LEU A 75 13.83 -23.19 -4.20
CA LEU A 75 14.19 -23.80 -5.48
C LEU A 75 14.64 -25.26 -5.32
N TRP A 76 15.17 -25.58 -4.16
CA TRP A 76 15.67 -26.94 -3.83
C TRP A 76 14.51 -27.91 -3.59
N LEU A 77 13.34 -27.42 -3.20
CA LEU A 77 12.15 -28.26 -3.03
C LEU A 77 11.35 -28.47 -4.33
N ALA A 78 11.67 -27.76 -5.39
CA ALA A 78 11.00 -27.91 -6.68
C ALA A 78 11.11 -29.33 -7.29
N GLY A 79 12.01 -30.18 -6.77
CA GLY A 79 12.13 -31.60 -7.10
C GLY A 79 11.51 -32.56 -6.09
N THR A 80 11.03 -32.09 -4.95
CA THR A 80 10.57 -32.94 -3.82
C THR A 80 9.05 -33.13 -3.78
N GLY A 81 8.29 -32.50 -4.70
CA GLY A 81 6.83 -32.56 -4.71
C GLY A 81 6.13 -31.72 -3.63
N VAL A 82 6.86 -30.92 -2.88
CA VAL A 82 6.29 -29.94 -1.95
C VAL A 82 6.00 -28.67 -2.71
N GLU A 83 4.75 -28.49 -3.10
CA GLU A 83 4.25 -27.26 -3.72
C GLU A 83 3.98 -26.22 -2.63
N THR A 84 4.76 -25.14 -2.63
CA THR A 84 4.54 -24.00 -1.74
C THR A 84 4.08 -22.82 -2.57
N PHE A 85 2.87 -22.37 -2.29
CA PHE A 85 2.23 -21.26 -2.97
C PHE A 85 1.84 -20.18 -1.98
N GLY A 86 1.66 -18.97 -2.49
CA GLY A 86 1.00 -17.92 -1.76
C GLY A 86 -0.46 -18.28 -1.43
N TYR A 87 -1.00 -17.62 -0.41
CA TYR A 87 -2.39 -17.78 -0.01
C TYR A 87 -2.94 -16.48 0.57
N VAL A 88 -4.27 -16.35 0.59
CA VAL A 88 -4.97 -15.19 1.12
C VAL A 88 -5.95 -15.60 2.23
N LEU A 89 -5.94 -14.81 3.29
CA LEU A 89 -6.75 -14.96 4.49
C LEU A 89 -7.65 -13.75 4.69
N ASN A 90 -8.83 -13.97 5.27
CA ASN A 90 -9.78 -12.90 5.58
C ASN A 90 -9.58 -12.35 7.01
N LYS A 91 -10.38 -11.36 7.37
CA LYS A 91 -10.36 -10.71 8.70
C LYS A 91 -10.66 -11.65 9.89
N PHE A 92 -11.20 -12.83 9.64
CA PHE A 92 -11.44 -13.86 10.66
C PHE A 92 -10.29 -14.88 10.72
N HIS A 93 -9.20 -14.61 10.03
CA HIS A 93 -8.02 -15.48 9.92
C HIS A 93 -8.32 -16.83 9.25
N LEU A 94 -9.37 -16.90 8.43
CA LEU A 94 -9.73 -18.06 7.65
C LEU A 94 -9.21 -17.94 6.23
N LEU A 95 -8.83 -19.08 5.65
CA LEU A 95 -8.48 -19.13 4.22
C LEU A 95 -9.72 -18.71 3.41
N VAL A 96 -9.52 -17.73 2.52
CA VAL A 96 -10.56 -17.32 1.58
C VAL A 96 -10.88 -18.49 0.65
N ASP A 97 -12.15 -18.69 0.30
CA ASP A 97 -12.55 -19.75 -0.63
C ASP A 97 -11.77 -19.65 -1.95
N ASN A 98 -11.15 -20.75 -2.39
CA ASN A 98 -10.20 -20.79 -3.51
C ASN A 98 -8.97 -19.87 -3.34
N GLY A 99 -8.61 -19.48 -2.12
CA GLY A 99 -7.53 -18.55 -1.79
C GLY A 99 -6.16 -19.19 -1.58
N ASP A 100 -6.03 -20.47 -1.79
CA ASP A 100 -4.77 -21.23 -1.83
C ASP A 100 -4.10 -21.16 -3.21
N LYS A 101 -2.87 -21.62 -3.32
CA LYS A 101 -2.13 -21.75 -4.60
C LYS A 101 -2.07 -20.46 -5.44
N LEU A 102 -1.96 -19.31 -4.78
CA LEU A 102 -1.58 -18.08 -5.44
C LEU A 102 -0.10 -18.13 -5.83
N TYR A 103 0.29 -17.46 -6.93
CA TYR A 103 1.71 -17.22 -7.17
C TYR A 103 2.32 -16.47 -5.99
N GLY A 104 3.62 -16.66 -5.78
CA GLY A 104 4.36 -16.06 -4.69
C GLY A 104 5.32 -17.09 -4.09
N LEU A 105 6.62 -16.92 -4.37
CA LEU A 105 7.66 -17.85 -3.93
C LEU A 105 8.20 -17.52 -2.54
N GLY A 106 7.59 -16.55 -1.83
CA GLY A 106 8.01 -16.13 -0.50
C GLY A 106 9.33 -15.37 -0.49
N TRP A 107 9.70 -14.72 -1.61
CA TRP A 107 10.75 -13.72 -1.64
C TRP A 107 10.33 -12.51 -0.79
N TYR A 108 10.86 -11.32 -1.01
CA TYR A 108 10.74 -10.25 -0.02
C TYR A 108 9.70 -9.19 -0.35
N GLN A 109 9.41 -8.96 -1.65
CA GLN A 109 8.50 -7.92 -2.11
C GLN A 109 7.75 -8.34 -3.39
N ASP A 110 7.43 -9.61 -3.52
CA ASP A 110 6.81 -10.17 -4.74
C ASP A 110 5.28 -10.22 -4.70
N MET A 111 4.62 -9.83 -3.60
CA MET A 111 3.16 -9.74 -3.49
C MET A 111 2.71 -8.36 -3.01
N ILE A 112 1.58 -7.88 -3.54
CA ILE A 112 0.94 -6.62 -3.13
C ILE A 112 -0.58 -6.70 -3.30
N ILE A 113 -1.33 -6.05 -2.40
CA ILE A 113 -2.80 -5.95 -2.47
C ILE A 113 -3.18 -4.54 -2.86
N ILE A 114 -4.13 -4.38 -3.79
CA ILE A 114 -4.78 -3.10 -4.07
C ILE A 114 -6.31 -3.27 -4.20
N PRO A 115 -7.11 -2.25 -3.83
CA PRO A 115 -8.54 -2.25 -4.13
C PRO A 115 -8.81 -2.24 -5.64
N ASN A 116 -9.89 -2.92 -6.07
CA ASN A 116 -10.36 -2.82 -7.45
C ASN A 116 -11.04 -1.46 -7.68
N PRO A 117 -10.53 -0.61 -8.60
CA PRO A 117 -11.12 0.69 -8.89
C PRO A 117 -12.57 0.68 -9.36
N GLY A 118 -13.03 -0.45 -9.88
CA GLY A 118 -14.39 -0.63 -10.40
C GLY A 118 -15.37 -1.30 -9.46
N ASN A 119 -14.90 -1.90 -8.35
CA ASN A 119 -15.76 -2.63 -7.42
C ASN A 119 -15.17 -2.61 -6.00
N SER A 120 -15.81 -1.90 -5.09
CA SER A 120 -15.36 -1.73 -3.70
C SER A 120 -15.33 -3.02 -2.86
N ASN A 121 -15.98 -4.10 -3.30
CA ASN A 121 -15.93 -5.39 -2.63
C ASN A 121 -14.80 -6.29 -3.15
N GLN A 122 -14.09 -5.85 -4.20
CA GLN A 122 -13.06 -6.65 -4.85
C GLN A 122 -11.67 -6.06 -4.61
N PHE A 123 -10.70 -6.96 -4.52
CA PHE A 123 -9.29 -6.65 -4.34
C PHE A 123 -8.45 -7.45 -5.32
N TYR A 124 -7.46 -6.80 -5.90
CA TYR A 124 -6.42 -7.45 -6.67
C TYR A 124 -5.26 -7.84 -5.77
N ILE A 125 -4.75 -9.06 -5.91
CA ILE A 125 -3.48 -9.49 -5.36
C ILE A 125 -2.54 -9.68 -6.54
N PHE A 126 -1.56 -8.80 -6.71
CA PHE A 126 -0.52 -8.93 -7.72
C PHE A 126 0.65 -9.71 -7.15
N CYS A 127 1.24 -10.56 -8.00
CA CYS A 127 2.42 -11.33 -7.67
C CYS A 127 3.45 -11.23 -8.81
N ALA A 128 4.72 -11.08 -8.43
CA ALA A 128 5.84 -11.11 -9.36
C ALA A 128 6.45 -12.51 -9.41
N GLY A 129 6.49 -13.10 -10.59
CA GLY A 129 7.21 -14.34 -10.85
C GLY A 129 8.69 -14.07 -11.05
N VAL A 130 9.52 -14.54 -10.11
CA VAL A 130 10.96 -14.24 -10.04
C VAL A 130 11.83 -15.32 -10.67
N LEU A 131 11.28 -16.49 -10.98
CA LEU A 131 12.04 -17.67 -11.40
C LEU A 131 11.38 -18.41 -12.57
N PRO A 132 12.11 -19.34 -13.23
CA PRO A 132 11.58 -20.06 -14.39
C PRO A 132 10.29 -20.83 -14.15
N LEU A 133 9.95 -21.13 -12.90
CA LEU A 133 8.72 -21.85 -12.54
C LEU A 133 7.50 -20.93 -12.46
N GLU A 134 7.71 -19.65 -12.09
CA GLU A 134 6.70 -18.60 -12.05
C GLU A 134 7.25 -17.40 -12.80
N THR A 135 6.74 -17.09 -13.97
CA THR A 135 7.23 -15.99 -14.80
C THR A 135 6.17 -14.91 -14.94
N GLY A 136 6.62 -13.67 -14.94
CA GLY A 136 5.81 -12.51 -15.24
C GLY A 136 5.08 -11.90 -14.05
N LEU A 137 4.34 -10.86 -14.37
CA LEU A 137 3.38 -10.25 -13.45
C LEU A 137 2.04 -10.97 -13.61
N VAL A 138 1.50 -11.46 -12.50
CA VAL A 138 0.17 -12.07 -12.46
C VAL A 138 -0.70 -11.39 -11.44
N TYR A 139 -2.02 -11.59 -11.53
CA TYR A 139 -2.95 -11.14 -10.50
C TYR A 139 -4.01 -12.19 -10.19
N SER A 140 -4.55 -12.09 -8.98
CA SER A 140 -5.75 -12.80 -8.55
C SER A 140 -6.78 -11.78 -8.03
N VAL A 141 -8.07 -12.12 -8.13
CA VAL A 141 -9.17 -11.24 -7.68
C VAL A 141 -9.91 -11.91 -6.52
N VAL A 142 -9.95 -11.23 -5.39
CA VAL A 142 -10.77 -11.61 -4.22
C VAL A 142 -12.03 -10.77 -4.21
N ASP A 143 -13.19 -11.40 -4.07
CA ASP A 143 -14.48 -10.73 -3.88
C ASP A 143 -15.01 -11.01 -2.47
N LEU A 144 -15.02 -9.98 -1.62
CA LEU A 144 -15.45 -10.09 -0.21
C LEU A 144 -16.97 -10.13 -0.03
N SER A 145 -17.76 -9.87 -1.08
CA SER A 145 -19.23 -10.00 -1.02
C SER A 145 -19.72 -11.43 -1.08
N LEU A 146 -18.86 -12.33 -1.52
CA LEU A 146 -19.19 -13.75 -1.71
C LEU A 146 -18.96 -14.58 -0.45
N ASN A 147 -19.46 -15.80 -0.47
CA ASN A 147 -19.31 -16.78 0.62
C ASN A 147 -19.77 -16.23 1.99
N GLY A 148 -20.90 -15.53 2.01
CA GLY A 148 -21.45 -14.93 3.24
C GLY A 148 -20.59 -13.82 3.85
N GLY A 149 -19.76 -13.15 3.05
CA GLY A 149 -18.84 -12.10 3.51
C GLY A 149 -17.47 -12.63 3.94
N LEU A 150 -17.20 -13.92 3.78
CA LEU A 150 -15.89 -14.53 4.05
C LEU A 150 -14.91 -14.39 2.89
N GLY A 151 -15.43 -14.05 1.71
CA GLY A 151 -14.66 -13.84 0.50
C GLY A 151 -14.45 -15.10 -0.34
N LYS A 152 -14.19 -14.86 -1.63
CA LYS A 152 -13.84 -15.90 -2.60
C LYS A 152 -12.86 -15.35 -3.64
N VAL A 153 -11.85 -16.14 -4.00
CA VAL A 153 -11.00 -15.87 -5.17
C VAL A 153 -11.76 -16.27 -6.43
N ILE A 154 -12.14 -15.28 -7.22
CA ILE A 154 -12.96 -15.45 -8.44
C ILE A 154 -12.13 -15.53 -9.71
N GLN A 155 -10.90 -14.99 -9.68
CA GLN A 155 -9.88 -15.17 -10.71
C GLN A 155 -8.55 -15.46 -10.01
N LYS A 156 -7.77 -16.39 -10.55
CA LYS A 156 -6.52 -16.83 -9.92
C LYS A 156 -5.39 -16.85 -10.95
N ASN A 157 -4.25 -16.24 -10.57
CA ASN A 157 -2.99 -16.28 -11.31
C ASN A 157 -3.12 -15.89 -12.79
N VAL A 158 -3.92 -14.85 -13.09
CA VAL A 158 -4.12 -14.32 -14.42
C VAL A 158 -2.87 -13.58 -14.88
N VAL A 159 -2.29 -14.00 -15.99
CA VAL A 159 -1.03 -13.44 -16.50
C VAL A 159 -1.25 -12.05 -17.10
N VAL A 160 -0.45 -11.08 -16.66
CA VAL A 160 -0.37 -9.72 -17.23
C VAL A 160 0.83 -9.60 -18.16
N THR A 161 2.00 -10.06 -17.72
CA THR A 161 3.24 -10.12 -18.53
C THR A 161 3.94 -11.44 -18.29
N THR A 162 4.84 -11.82 -19.19
CA THR A 162 5.56 -13.11 -19.13
C THR A 162 7.06 -12.95 -18.88
N ASP A 163 7.53 -11.73 -18.61
CA ASP A 163 8.95 -11.48 -18.35
C ASP A 163 9.37 -12.00 -17.00
N THR A 164 10.59 -12.46 -16.86
CA THR A 164 11.17 -12.73 -15.55
C THR A 164 11.42 -11.42 -14.82
N LEU A 165 10.90 -11.29 -13.62
CA LEU A 165 10.94 -10.07 -12.83
C LEU A 165 11.95 -10.19 -11.68
N CYS A 166 12.45 -9.05 -11.21
CA CYS A 166 13.06 -8.97 -9.88
C CYS A 166 11.99 -9.20 -8.81
N ASP A 167 12.42 -9.60 -7.61
CA ASP A 167 11.50 -9.81 -6.49
C ASP A 167 11.06 -8.49 -5.83
N GLY A 168 10.72 -7.52 -6.63
CA GLY A 168 10.27 -6.20 -6.19
C GLY A 168 9.13 -5.70 -7.06
N ILE A 169 7.93 -5.61 -6.47
CA ILE A 169 6.80 -4.88 -7.04
C ILE A 169 6.32 -3.82 -6.07
N THR A 170 5.83 -2.71 -6.60
CA THR A 170 5.20 -1.66 -5.80
C THR A 170 3.98 -1.11 -6.52
N ALA A 171 3.16 -0.37 -5.80
CA ALA A 171 1.99 0.29 -6.36
C ALA A 171 1.85 1.73 -5.89
N VAL A 172 1.24 2.55 -6.74
CA VAL A 172 0.89 3.93 -6.39
C VAL A 172 -0.45 4.29 -7.04
N LYS A 173 -1.22 5.13 -6.38
CA LYS A 173 -2.46 5.64 -6.98
C LYS A 173 -2.18 6.52 -8.19
N HIS A 174 -2.95 6.29 -9.26
CA HIS A 174 -3.03 7.17 -10.40
C HIS A 174 -3.40 8.60 -9.95
N GLY A 175 -3.00 9.62 -10.71
CA GLY A 175 -3.29 11.00 -10.38
C GLY A 175 -4.78 11.35 -10.29
N ASN A 176 -5.68 10.48 -10.77
CA ASN A 176 -7.13 10.63 -10.54
C ASN A 176 -7.60 10.18 -9.13
N GLY A 177 -6.71 9.62 -8.28
CA GLY A 177 -7.01 9.22 -6.91
C GLY A 177 -7.78 7.91 -6.75
N ARG A 178 -8.22 7.27 -7.84
CA ARG A 178 -9.00 6.02 -7.85
C ARG A 178 -8.23 4.84 -8.41
N ASP A 179 -7.68 5.00 -9.62
CA ASP A 179 -6.99 3.97 -10.37
C ASP A 179 -5.58 3.75 -9.79
N TRP A 180 -4.88 2.71 -10.25
CA TRP A 180 -3.58 2.33 -9.70
C TRP A 180 -2.55 2.10 -10.79
N TRP A 181 -1.31 2.34 -10.44
CA TRP A 181 -0.13 1.89 -11.16
C TRP A 181 0.54 0.76 -10.39
N ILE A 182 0.84 -0.34 -11.06
CA ILE A 182 1.73 -1.39 -10.56
C ILE A 182 3.05 -1.24 -11.29
N VAL A 183 4.15 -1.22 -10.54
CA VAL A 183 5.49 -1.08 -11.09
C VAL A 183 6.33 -2.29 -10.71
N SER A 184 6.98 -2.88 -11.72
CA SER A 184 7.90 -3.99 -11.57
C SER A 184 9.15 -3.78 -12.42
N LYS A 185 10.26 -4.38 -12.02
CA LYS A 185 11.54 -4.32 -12.74
C LYS A 185 11.89 -5.67 -13.30
N ASN A 186 12.38 -5.70 -14.55
CA ASN A 186 12.78 -6.94 -15.18
C ASN A 186 14.14 -7.42 -14.61
N TRP A 187 14.25 -8.73 -14.47
CA TRP A 187 15.49 -9.38 -14.05
C TRP A 187 16.53 -9.26 -15.15
N SER A 188 17.74 -8.95 -14.73
CA SER A 188 18.90 -8.85 -15.59
C SER A 188 19.98 -9.85 -15.14
N TYR A 189 20.57 -10.58 -16.10
CA TYR A 189 21.73 -11.43 -15.85
C TYR A 189 22.66 -11.42 -17.05
N SER A 190 23.95 -11.69 -16.82
CA SER A 190 24.93 -11.77 -17.90
C SER A 190 24.56 -12.84 -18.93
N PRO A 191 24.61 -12.59 -20.26
CA PRO A 191 25.11 -11.38 -20.90
C PRO A 191 24.03 -10.32 -21.21
N THR A 192 22.79 -10.49 -20.80
CA THR A 192 21.70 -9.56 -21.07
C THR A 192 21.55 -8.55 -19.94
N TYR A 193 22.19 -7.40 -20.11
CA TYR A 193 22.05 -6.29 -19.19
C TYR A 193 20.73 -5.54 -19.46
N ARG A 194 19.98 -5.24 -18.44
CA ARG A 194 18.68 -4.58 -18.54
C ARG A 194 18.52 -3.46 -17.54
N ASN A 195 17.77 -2.43 -17.93
CA ASN A 195 17.28 -1.37 -17.06
C ASN A 195 15.79 -1.11 -17.27
N ASP A 196 15.10 -2.05 -17.90
CA ASP A 196 13.69 -1.88 -18.22
C ASP A 196 12.79 -2.05 -17.00
N ILE A 197 11.88 -1.08 -16.86
CA ILE A 197 10.83 -1.04 -15.84
C ILE A 197 9.48 -1.18 -16.54
N GLN A 198 8.65 -2.07 -16.03
CA GLN A 198 7.28 -2.28 -16.48
C GLN A 198 6.32 -1.51 -15.58
N VAL A 199 5.51 -0.66 -16.18
CA VAL A 199 4.42 0.05 -15.50
C VAL A 199 3.09 -0.48 -16.05
N THR A 200 2.18 -0.85 -15.17
CA THR A 200 0.87 -1.42 -15.52
C THR A 200 -0.25 -0.59 -14.91
N LEU A 201 -1.17 -0.13 -15.75
CA LEU A 201 -2.35 0.63 -15.33
C LEU A 201 -3.47 -0.31 -14.90
N VAL A 202 -4.07 -0.05 -13.75
CA VAL A 202 -5.25 -0.75 -13.23
C VAL A 202 -6.38 0.25 -13.08
N THR A 203 -7.45 0.06 -13.85
CA THR A 203 -8.63 0.93 -13.86
C THR A 203 -9.90 0.13 -13.58
N ALA A 204 -11.03 0.83 -13.45
CA ALA A 204 -12.34 0.17 -13.41
C ALA A 204 -12.65 -0.68 -14.64
N ASN A 205 -12.00 -0.42 -15.79
CA ASN A 205 -12.22 -1.12 -17.05
C ASN A 205 -11.25 -2.28 -17.31
N GLY A 206 -10.25 -2.46 -16.44
CA GLY A 206 -9.29 -3.55 -16.56
C GLY A 206 -7.84 -3.16 -16.29
N ILE A 207 -6.95 -4.08 -16.61
CA ILE A 207 -5.51 -4.01 -16.35
C ILE A 207 -4.78 -3.92 -17.71
N THR A 208 -3.92 -2.92 -17.88
CA THR A 208 -3.22 -2.64 -19.13
C THR A 208 -1.74 -2.36 -18.86
N PRO A 209 -0.82 -3.26 -19.26
CA PRO A 209 0.61 -2.97 -19.21
C PRO A 209 0.96 -1.91 -20.26
N LEU A 210 1.74 -0.90 -19.85
CA LEU A 210 2.33 0.08 -20.76
C LEU A 210 3.56 -0.49 -21.48
N PRO A 211 4.05 0.16 -22.55
CA PRO A 211 5.36 -0.15 -23.10
C PRO A 211 6.45 -0.05 -22.03
N LYS A 212 7.41 -0.96 -22.04
CA LYS A 212 8.54 -0.96 -21.11
C LYS A 212 9.35 0.32 -21.25
N GLN A 213 9.80 0.85 -20.13
CA GLN A 213 10.61 2.04 -20.06
C GLN A 213 12.06 1.67 -19.75
N ASN A 214 12.97 1.95 -20.69
CA ASN A 214 14.41 1.69 -20.53
C ASN A 214 15.05 2.93 -19.87
N ILE A 215 15.11 2.92 -18.55
CA ILE A 215 15.62 4.03 -17.75
C ILE A 215 16.33 3.49 -16.50
N GLY A 216 17.38 4.17 -16.05
CA GLY A 216 18.17 3.76 -14.90
C GLY A 216 19.50 3.11 -15.29
N THR A 217 20.26 2.67 -14.30
CA THR A 217 21.54 2.00 -14.50
C THR A 217 21.33 0.65 -15.19
N LEU A 218 22.14 0.39 -16.21
CA LEU A 218 22.22 -0.94 -16.80
C LEU A 218 22.79 -1.90 -15.74
N ASN A 219 21.95 -2.81 -15.30
CA ASN A 219 22.29 -3.71 -14.24
C ASN A 219 22.83 -5.02 -14.77
N THR A 220 23.95 -5.47 -14.22
CA THR A 220 24.71 -6.58 -14.74
C THR A 220 24.35 -7.93 -14.13
N ASN A 221 23.67 -7.94 -12.98
CA ASN A 221 23.42 -9.20 -12.27
C ASN A 221 22.30 -9.12 -11.20
N ALA A 222 21.32 -8.23 -11.36
CA ALA A 222 20.31 -8.03 -10.34
C ALA A 222 19.11 -8.97 -10.52
N SER A 223 19.15 -10.05 -9.79
CA SER A 223 17.97 -10.86 -9.50
C SER A 223 17.07 -10.21 -8.45
N SER A 224 17.58 -9.23 -7.71
CA SER A 224 16.91 -8.60 -6.58
C SER A 224 17.01 -7.08 -6.66
N ALA A 225 15.88 -6.44 -6.75
CA ALA A 225 15.73 -4.99 -6.61
C ALA A 225 14.45 -4.70 -5.84
N ARG A 226 14.51 -3.73 -4.95
CA ARG A 226 13.35 -3.25 -4.19
C ARG A 226 12.87 -1.95 -4.78
N LEU A 227 11.57 -1.79 -4.82
CA LEU A 227 10.91 -0.61 -5.37
C LEU A 227 9.99 0.00 -4.32
N LYS A 228 10.07 1.31 -4.09
CA LYS A 228 9.15 2.05 -3.23
C LYS A 228 8.86 3.43 -3.78
N PHE A 229 7.64 3.88 -3.63
CA PHE A 229 7.27 5.27 -3.86
C PHE A 229 7.44 6.10 -2.58
N ASN A 230 7.75 7.38 -2.77
CA ASN A 230 7.63 8.37 -1.71
C ASN A 230 6.16 8.63 -1.35
N GLU A 231 5.91 9.44 -0.29
CA GLU A 231 4.57 9.74 0.20
C GLU A 231 3.63 10.35 -0.85
N SER A 232 4.15 11.24 -1.70
CA SER A 232 3.36 11.91 -2.75
C SER A 232 3.18 11.06 -4.01
N GLY A 233 3.91 9.96 -4.13
CA GLY A 233 3.88 9.06 -5.28
C GLY A 233 4.51 9.62 -6.54
N ASN A 234 5.26 10.72 -6.46
CA ASN A 234 5.93 11.36 -7.60
C ASN A 234 7.41 10.97 -7.74
N HIS A 235 7.98 10.25 -6.76
CA HIS A 235 9.31 9.69 -6.85
C HIS A 235 9.25 8.17 -6.64
N LEU A 236 9.87 7.43 -7.55
CA LEU A 236 10.11 6.00 -7.42
C LEU A 236 11.57 5.79 -7.03
N TYR A 237 11.80 5.14 -5.90
CA TYR A 237 13.12 4.69 -5.48
C TYR A 237 13.34 3.23 -5.85
N CYS A 238 14.55 2.91 -6.30
CA CYS A 238 14.97 1.56 -6.60
C CYS A 238 16.32 1.29 -5.92
N VAL A 239 16.38 0.24 -5.12
CA VAL A 239 17.61 -0.21 -4.47
C VAL A 239 17.93 -1.63 -4.91
N HIS A 240 19.14 -1.81 -5.41
CA HIS A 240 19.61 -3.07 -5.97
C HIS A 240 20.55 -3.79 -4.99
N VAL A 241 20.53 -5.10 -5.06
CA VAL A 241 21.44 -5.95 -4.26
C VAL A 241 22.93 -5.58 -4.49
N GLU A 242 23.27 -5.02 -5.63
CA GLU A 242 24.65 -4.60 -5.97
C GLU A 242 25.08 -3.30 -5.27
N GLY A 243 24.26 -2.71 -4.41
CA GLY A 243 24.56 -1.47 -3.70
C GLY A 243 24.25 -0.22 -4.49
N ILE A 244 23.39 -0.30 -5.51
CA ILE A 244 22.94 0.85 -6.30
C ILE A 244 21.68 1.43 -5.64
N ILE A 245 21.63 2.75 -5.49
CA ILE A 245 20.47 3.51 -5.03
C ILE A 245 20.09 4.51 -6.11
N GLU A 246 18.87 4.38 -6.62
CA GLU A 246 18.35 5.18 -7.72
C GLU A 246 17.01 5.82 -7.36
N ARG A 247 16.73 6.97 -7.99
CA ARG A 247 15.43 7.63 -7.96
C ARG A 247 15.03 8.05 -9.38
N PHE A 248 13.74 7.96 -9.62
CA PHE A 248 13.07 8.42 -10.84
C PHE A 248 11.93 9.36 -10.46
N ASP A 249 11.72 10.41 -11.21
CA ASP A 249 10.45 11.13 -11.16
C ASP A 249 9.38 10.27 -11.83
N PHE A 250 8.19 10.24 -11.25
CA PHE A 250 7.06 9.46 -11.74
C PHE A 250 5.84 10.35 -11.96
N ASP A 251 5.36 10.37 -13.19
CA ASP A 251 4.13 11.06 -13.53
C ASP A 251 2.92 10.16 -13.25
N ARG A 252 2.20 10.45 -12.19
CA ARG A 252 1.01 9.69 -11.77
C ARG A 252 -0.15 9.74 -12.76
N CYS A 253 -0.17 10.67 -13.73
CA CYS A 253 -1.19 10.74 -14.77
C CYS A 253 -0.88 9.83 -15.95
N THR A 254 0.38 9.73 -16.32
CA THR A 254 0.80 9.02 -17.55
C THR A 254 1.51 7.69 -17.26
N GLY A 255 1.99 7.49 -16.04
CA GLY A 255 2.83 6.35 -15.67
C GLY A 255 4.27 6.45 -16.21
N LEU A 256 4.69 7.62 -16.70
CA LEU A 256 6.03 7.81 -17.25
C LEU A 256 7.06 8.09 -16.17
N LEU A 257 8.21 7.46 -16.31
CA LEU A 257 9.43 7.69 -15.54
C LEU A 257 10.32 8.70 -16.27
N SER A 258 10.94 9.59 -15.52
CA SER A 258 11.87 10.61 -16.05
C SER A 258 12.90 11.00 -15.01
N ASN A 259 13.79 11.93 -15.35
CA ASN A 259 14.77 12.54 -14.44
C ASN A 259 15.48 11.53 -13.54
N PHE A 260 16.04 10.50 -14.18
CA PHE A 260 16.84 9.49 -13.51
C PHE A 260 17.99 10.09 -12.72
N TYR A 261 18.11 9.74 -11.46
CA TYR A 261 19.22 10.12 -10.60
C TYR A 261 19.78 8.90 -9.88
N ASN A 262 21.09 8.69 -10.02
CA ASN A 262 21.82 7.64 -9.34
C ASN A 262 22.58 8.27 -8.16
N PHE A 263 22.09 8.03 -6.94
CA PHE A 263 22.74 8.52 -5.71
C PHE A 263 24.01 7.74 -5.40
N MET A 264 24.03 6.47 -5.77
CA MET A 264 25.07 5.56 -5.36
C MET A 264 25.25 4.49 -6.45
N PRO A 265 26.28 4.66 -7.32
CA PRO A 265 26.64 3.65 -8.31
C PRO A 265 27.10 2.35 -7.61
N ALA A 266 27.08 1.23 -8.33
CA ALA A 266 27.51 -0.05 -7.81
C ALA A 266 28.85 0.05 -7.07
N ASN A 267 28.86 -0.38 -5.82
CA ASN A 267 30.02 -0.28 -4.95
C ASN A 267 30.27 -1.59 -4.20
N ALA A 268 31.46 -2.16 -4.38
CA ALA A 268 31.84 -3.41 -3.73
C ALA A 268 31.92 -3.33 -2.19
N SER A 269 32.04 -2.12 -1.62
CA SER A 269 32.07 -1.91 -0.16
C SER A 269 30.69 -1.92 0.47
N TYR A 270 29.64 -1.61 -0.30
CA TYR A 270 28.24 -1.60 0.14
C TYR A 270 27.41 -2.35 -0.89
N ASN A 271 27.38 -3.67 -0.77
CA ASN A 271 26.60 -4.55 -1.63
C ASN A 271 25.70 -5.45 -0.78
N ASN A 272 24.95 -6.32 -1.43
CA ASN A 272 23.97 -7.21 -0.79
C ASN A 272 22.90 -6.45 0.00
N PHE A 273 22.37 -5.35 -0.57
CA PHE A 273 21.21 -4.67 -0.02
C PHE A 273 19.98 -5.55 -0.12
N TRP A 274 19.26 -5.70 1.01
CA TRP A 274 18.07 -6.53 1.10
C TRP A 274 16.79 -5.73 1.24
N GLY A 275 16.74 -4.88 2.23
CA GLY A 275 15.61 -4.00 2.50
C GLY A 275 16.01 -2.54 2.41
N PHE A 276 15.06 -1.67 2.09
CA PHE A 276 15.24 -0.24 2.23
C PHE A 276 13.93 0.45 2.58
N GLU A 277 14.05 1.65 3.13
CA GLU A 277 12.96 2.60 3.33
C GLU A 277 13.48 4.02 3.24
N VAL A 278 12.63 4.92 2.76
CA VAL A 278 12.93 6.35 2.66
C VAL A 278 12.27 7.09 3.82
N SER A 279 12.96 8.07 4.40
CA SER A 279 12.38 8.93 5.43
C SER A 279 11.15 9.70 4.89
N PRO A 280 10.20 10.08 5.75
CA PRO A 280 9.00 10.82 5.31
C PRO A 280 9.32 12.11 4.54
N ASP A 281 10.39 12.83 4.89
CA ASP A 281 10.84 14.06 4.24
C ASP A 281 11.77 13.83 3.04
N GLU A 282 12.05 12.56 2.68
CA GLU A 282 12.98 12.14 1.62
C GLU A 282 14.43 12.62 1.82
N SER A 283 14.82 13.03 3.03
CA SER A 283 16.20 13.44 3.30
C SER A 283 17.14 12.28 3.57
N LYS A 284 16.61 11.12 4.01
CA LYS A 284 17.39 9.94 4.38
C LYS A 284 16.86 8.69 3.68
N ILE A 285 17.77 7.76 3.40
CA ILE A 285 17.43 6.39 3.02
C ILE A 285 18.12 5.42 3.97
N TYR A 286 17.35 4.44 4.40
CA TYR A 286 17.80 3.35 5.25
C TYR A 286 17.91 2.08 4.44
N THR A 287 19.01 1.34 4.57
CA THR A 287 19.18 0.07 3.87
C THR A 287 19.73 -0.99 4.82
N THR A 288 19.29 -2.22 4.62
CA THR A 288 19.94 -3.38 5.26
C THR A 288 20.88 -4.05 4.29
N SER A 289 21.99 -4.54 4.78
CA SER A 289 22.98 -5.25 3.99
C SER A 289 23.47 -6.50 4.73
N ILE A 290 23.74 -7.56 3.98
CA ILE A 290 24.22 -8.83 4.51
C ILE A 290 25.61 -9.15 3.95
N TYR A 291 26.58 -9.30 4.82
CA TYR A 291 27.94 -9.73 4.46
C TYR A 291 28.19 -11.14 4.95
N LYS A 292 28.56 -12.02 4.03
CA LYS A 292 28.99 -13.37 4.33
C LYS A 292 30.50 -13.43 4.33
N THR A 293 31.07 -13.82 5.46
CA THR A 293 32.52 -14.03 5.60
C THR A 293 32.82 -15.49 5.97
N ALA A 294 34.05 -15.91 5.77
CA ALA A 294 34.48 -17.29 6.16
C ALA A 294 34.36 -17.55 7.66
N ASN A 295 34.37 -16.52 8.50
CA ASN A 295 34.43 -16.64 9.95
C ASN A 295 33.12 -16.28 10.67
N GLN A 296 32.34 -15.32 10.12
CA GLN A 296 31.09 -14.87 10.73
C GLN A 296 30.27 -14.06 9.71
N ASP A 297 29.01 -14.44 9.55
CA ASP A 297 28.05 -13.64 8.80
C ASP A 297 27.59 -12.44 9.65
N SER A 298 27.51 -11.29 9.03
CA SER A 298 27.07 -10.05 9.66
C SER A 298 26.06 -9.34 8.76
N SER A 299 25.11 -8.66 9.35
CA SER A 299 24.22 -7.76 8.65
C SER A 299 24.20 -6.40 9.33
N PHE A 300 23.89 -5.39 8.54
CA PHE A 300 23.99 -4.00 8.97
C PHE A 300 22.72 -3.25 8.64
N LEU A 301 22.42 -2.25 9.43
CA LEU A 301 21.48 -1.18 9.11
C LEU A 301 22.29 0.09 8.85
N PHE A 302 22.22 0.58 7.61
CA PHE A 302 22.84 1.83 7.19
C PHE A 302 21.79 2.93 7.01
N GLN A 303 22.22 4.17 7.28
CA GLN A 303 21.52 5.39 6.89
C GLN A 303 22.42 6.16 5.92
N PHE A 304 21.87 6.69 4.84
CA PHE A 304 22.53 7.61 3.93
C PHE A 304 21.75 8.92 3.87
N ASP A 305 22.47 10.04 3.77
CA ASP A 305 21.86 11.37 3.57
C ASP A 305 21.72 11.64 2.06
N LEU A 306 20.51 11.65 1.56
CA LEU A 306 20.22 11.88 0.14
C LEU A 306 20.48 13.32 -0.30
N ASN A 307 20.65 14.27 0.64
CA ASN A 307 21.00 15.66 0.37
C ASN A 307 22.51 15.93 0.42
N ALA A 308 23.31 14.94 0.81
CA ALA A 308 24.76 15.10 0.85
C ALA A 308 25.34 15.20 -0.57
N SER A 309 26.35 16.04 -0.76
CA SER A 309 27.10 16.13 -2.03
C SER A 309 27.82 14.83 -2.41
N ASN A 310 28.11 13.99 -1.42
CA ASN A 310 28.64 12.64 -1.55
C ASN A 310 27.78 11.72 -0.67
N VAL A 311 26.72 11.15 -1.26
CA VAL A 311 25.78 10.26 -0.54
C VAL A 311 26.48 9.02 0.00
N LEU A 312 27.37 8.41 -0.76
CA LEU A 312 28.17 7.26 -0.30
C LEU A 312 29.01 7.59 0.93
N GLY A 313 29.60 8.78 0.98
CA GLY A 313 30.41 9.25 2.11
C GLY A 313 29.61 9.71 3.32
N SER A 314 28.29 9.81 3.22
CA SER A 314 27.40 10.22 4.33
C SER A 314 26.91 9.04 5.17
N VAL A 315 27.40 7.83 4.90
CA VAL A 315 26.91 6.62 5.55
C VAL A 315 27.11 6.64 7.07
N ASP A 316 26.04 6.36 7.79
CA ASP A 316 26.04 6.02 9.21
C ASP A 316 25.63 4.56 9.40
N THR A 317 26.40 3.82 10.23
CA THR A 317 26.02 2.46 10.64
C THR A 317 25.24 2.53 11.94
N LEU A 318 23.92 2.36 11.83
CA LEU A 318 23.01 2.47 12.97
C LEU A 318 22.91 1.16 13.78
N GLY A 319 23.10 0.02 13.13
CA GLY A 319 23.01 -1.28 13.76
C GLY A 319 23.86 -2.33 13.09
N THR A 320 24.39 -3.24 13.90
CA THR A 320 25.13 -4.43 13.47
C THR A 320 24.50 -5.66 14.11
N PHE A 321 24.17 -6.64 13.28
CA PHE A 321 23.57 -7.90 13.70
C PHE A 321 24.50 -9.04 13.30
N LEU A 322 24.89 -9.83 14.30
CA LEU A 322 25.78 -10.97 14.09
C LEU A 322 24.96 -12.25 13.98
N ALA A 323 25.36 -13.14 13.08
CA ALA A 323 24.71 -14.43 12.94
C ALA A 323 24.58 -15.12 14.31
N PRO A 324 23.46 -15.77 14.57
CA PRO A 324 22.36 -16.09 13.66
C PRO A 324 21.29 -15.01 13.46
N ALA A 325 21.43 -13.81 14.07
CA ALA A 325 20.57 -12.69 13.82
C ALA A 325 20.90 -12.04 12.47
N THR A 326 19.89 -11.76 11.64
CA THR A 326 20.07 -11.14 10.33
C THR A 326 18.99 -10.09 10.07
N ALA A 327 19.42 -8.87 9.71
CA ALA A 327 18.52 -7.78 9.36
C ALA A 327 17.75 -8.10 8.07
N GLY A 328 16.44 -7.87 8.08
CA GLY A 328 15.52 -8.14 6.99
C GLY A 328 15.03 -6.85 6.30
N ILE A 329 13.74 -6.77 6.08
CA ILE A 329 13.08 -5.68 5.35
C ILE A 329 12.73 -4.54 6.29
N LEU A 330 12.83 -3.33 5.76
CA LEU A 330 12.35 -2.10 6.37
C LEU A 330 10.97 -1.73 5.81
N GLN A 331 10.08 -1.24 6.65
CA GLN A 331 8.77 -0.73 6.24
C GLN A 331 8.37 0.46 7.10
N LYS A 332 7.97 1.55 6.46
CA LYS A 332 7.41 2.70 7.15
C LYS A 332 5.99 2.38 7.62
N GLY A 333 5.71 2.64 8.89
CA GLY A 333 4.40 2.52 9.48
C GLY A 333 3.52 3.76 9.24
N PRO A 334 2.21 3.63 9.43
CA PRO A 334 1.28 4.76 9.36
C PRO A 334 1.49 5.80 10.47
N ASP A 335 2.36 5.53 11.43
CA ASP A 335 2.83 6.45 12.47
C ASP A 335 4.10 7.22 12.08
N ASN A 336 4.54 7.13 10.82
CA ASN A 336 5.75 7.72 10.25
C ASN A 336 7.07 7.21 10.85
N LYS A 337 7.05 6.15 11.64
CA LYS A 337 8.24 5.45 12.06
C LYS A 337 8.62 4.38 11.04
N ILE A 338 9.89 3.97 11.06
CA ILE A 338 10.36 2.87 10.22
C ILE A 338 10.60 1.66 11.10
N TYR A 339 10.01 0.54 10.70
CA TYR A 339 10.13 -0.76 11.37
C TYR A 339 11.08 -1.64 10.60
N LEU A 340 11.92 -2.39 11.31
CA LEU A 340 12.89 -3.33 10.76
C LEU A 340 12.63 -4.74 11.30
N SER A 341 12.38 -5.69 10.42
CA SER A 341 12.35 -7.10 10.78
C SER A 341 13.79 -7.64 10.97
N VAL A 342 13.98 -8.46 12.00
CA VAL A 342 15.24 -9.19 12.19
C VAL A 342 14.90 -10.66 12.35
N THR A 343 15.46 -11.49 11.50
CA THR A 343 15.27 -12.94 11.56
C THR A 343 16.36 -13.60 12.40
N TRP A 344 16.03 -14.74 12.98
CA TRP A 344 17.00 -15.63 13.63
C TRP A 344 17.21 -16.85 12.74
N ALA A 345 18.22 -16.79 11.90
CA ALA A 345 18.62 -17.93 11.08
C ALA A 345 19.31 -18.95 11.96
N GLY A 346 18.78 -20.15 12.01
CA GLY A 346 19.42 -21.27 12.72
C GLY A 346 20.79 -21.64 12.10
N PRO A 347 21.45 -22.67 12.60
CA PRO A 347 22.76 -23.07 12.07
C PRO A 347 22.69 -23.33 10.55
N ASP A 348 23.76 -23.00 9.85
CA ASP A 348 23.92 -22.99 8.38
C ASP A 348 23.47 -24.26 7.62
N THR A 349 23.22 -25.36 8.32
CA THR A 349 22.75 -26.63 7.75
C THR A 349 21.23 -26.72 7.59
N CYS A 350 20.49 -25.71 8.03
CA CYS A 350 19.03 -25.74 8.02
C CYS A 350 18.48 -24.97 6.85
N TYR A 351 18.24 -25.64 5.76
CA TYR A 351 17.57 -25.12 4.56
C TYR A 351 16.04 -25.24 4.63
N ASP A 352 15.51 -25.88 5.67
CA ASP A 352 14.08 -26.09 5.84
C ASP A 352 13.48 -25.01 6.73
N TYR A 353 12.85 -24.02 6.09
CA TYR A 353 12.20 -22.87 6.71
C TYR A 353 11.25 -23.24 7.87
N LEU A 354 10.50 -24.32 7.75
CA LEU A 354 9.51 -24.72 8.77
C LEU A 354 10.16 -25.24 10.05
N TYR A 355 11.38 -25.77 9.99
CA TYR A 355 12.04 -26.43 11.12
C TYR A 355 13.10 -25.58 11.80
N CYS A 356 13.84 -24.76 11.05
CA CYS A 356 14.97 -24.00 11.57
C CYS A 356 14.59 -22.76 12.37
N TYR A 357 13.42 -22.19 12.08
CA TYR A 357 12.97 -20.93 12.68
C TYR A 357 11.97 -21.13 13.82
N GLN A 358 11.91 -22.34 14.40
CA GLN A 358 10.94 -22.65 15.45
C GLN A 358 11.26 -22.03 16.79
N THR A 359 12.53 -21.75 17.08
CA THR A 359 12.95 -21.20 18.37
C THR A 359 12.51 -19.75 18.50
N VAL A 360 11.61 -19.47 19.42
CA VAL A 360 11.27 -18.11 19.85
C VAL A 360 12.38 -17.58 20.73
N ASN A 361 12.89 -16.40 20.41
CA ASN A 361 13.91 -15.71 21.21
C ASN A 361 13.68 -14.18 21.12
N THR A 362 14.47 -13.41 21.87
CA THR A 362 14.33 -11.94 21.92
C THR A 362 14.56 -11.26 20.58
N THR A 363 15.32 -11.88 19.67
CA THR A 363 15.58 -11.31 18.34
C THR A 363 14.35 -11.42 17.45
N ASN A 364 13.79 -12.62 17.28
CA ASN A 364 12.69 -12.85 16.35
C ASN A 364 11.30 -12.58 16.94
N SER A 365 11.16 -12.50 18.27
CA SER A 365 9.90 -12.10 18.93
C SER A 365 9.73 -10.59 19.07
N ASN A 366 10.65 -9.82 18.52
CA ASN A 366 10.61 -8.37 18.50
C ASN A 366 11.01 -7.85 17.12
N ILE A 367 10.55 -6.65 16.76
CA ILE A 367 11.07 -5.88 15.64
C ILE A 367 11.73 -4.61 16.15
N SER A 368 12.65 -4.08 15.36
CA SER A 368 13.37 -2.85 15.70
C SER A 368 12.63 -1.64 15.14
N VAL A 369 12.80 -0.47 15.74
CA VAL A 369 12.08 0.76 15.37
C VAL A 369 13.07 1.93 15.22
N ILE A 370 12.91 2.71 14.17
CA ILE A 370 13.52 4.03 13.97
C ILE A 370 12.41 5.05 14.26
N ASN A 371 12.51 5.77 15.37
CA ASN A 371 11.43 6.64 15.84
C ASN A 371 11.38 8.02 15.17
N SER A 372 12.52 8.53 14.71
CA SER A 372 12.68 9.85 14.11
C SER A 372 13.44 9.76 12.77
N PRO A 373 12.84 9.12 11.71
CA PRO A 373 13.57 8.74 10.52
C PRO A 373 14.10 9.91 9.67
N ASP A 374 13.62 11.13 9.88
CA ASP A 374 14.12 12.33 9.19
C ASP A 374 15.45 12.84 9.79
N SER A 375 15.83 12.33 10.97
CA SER A 375 17.00 12.77 11.71
C SER A 375 18.26 11.98 11.35
N ALA A 376 19.43 12.62 11.43
CA ALA A 376 20.71 12.02 11.07
C ALA A 376 21.34 11.22 12.24
N GLY A 377 21.98 10.10 11.91
CA GLY A 377 22.77 9.30 12.83
C GLY A 377 21.98 8.88 14.07
N ALA A 378 22.58 9.03 15.24
CA ALA A 378 21.95 8.66 16.52
C ALA A 378 20.65 9.43 16.82
N ALA A 379 20.45 10.62 16.24
CA ALA A 379 19.23 11.39 16.42
C ALA A 379 18.00 10.78 15.74
N CYS A 380 18.18 9.80 14.83
CA CYS A 380 17.06 9.06 14.27
C CYS A 380 16.37 8.13 15.29
N ASP A 381 16.95 8.00 16.48
CA ASP A 381 16.44 7.18 17.59
C ASP A 381 16.12 5.74 17.16
N PHE A 382 17.16 5.08 16.64
CA PHE A 382 17.07 3.64 16.33
C PHE A 382 17.07 2.82 17.62
N GLN A 383 16.00 2.07 17.84
CA GLN A 383 15.79 1.20 18.99
C GLN A 383 15.74 -0.26 18.55
N PRO A 384 16.82 -1.03 18.69
CA PRO A 384 16.85 -2.43 18.29
C PRO A 384 15.94 -3.27 19.18
N PHE A 385 15.16 -4.17 18.56
CA PHE A 385 14.27 -5.13 19.20
C PHE A 385 13.28 -4.54 20.21
N SER A 386 12.88 -3.27 20.01
CA SER A 386 12.09 -2.51 20.99
C SER A 386 10.59 -2.78 20.94
N PHE A 387 10.07 -3.30 19.82
CA PHE A 387 8.65 -3.59 19.67
C PHE A 387 8.39 -5.10 19.80
N ASN A 388 7.76 -5.50 20.91
CA ASN A 388 7.44 -6.90 21.18
C ASN A 388 6.22 -7.37 20.38
N LEU A 389 6.30 -8.56 19.79
CA LEU A 389 5.27 -9.17 18.93
C LEU A 389 4.27 -10.06 19.69
N GLY A 390 4.18 -9.95 21.02
CA GLY A 390 3.19 -10.70 21.80
C GLY A 390 3.42 -12.23 21.80
N GLY A 391 4.65 -12.69 21.62
CA GLY A 391 5.01 -14.11 21.58
C GLY A 391 5.04 -14.70 20.16
N HIS A 392 4.71 -13.93 19.13
CA HIS A 392 4.84 -14.31 17.74
C HIS A 392 6.22 -13.94 17.18
N LYS A 393 6.52 -14.40 15.94
CA LYS A 393 7.86 -14.23 15.37
C LYS A 393 7.84 -13.44 14.07
N ALA A 394 8.77 -12.50 13.94
CA ALA A 394 9.16 -11.93 12.67
C ALA A 394 10.09 -12.88 11.91
N TYR A 395 10.05 -12.74 10.59
CA TYR A 395 11.04 -13.32 9.70
C TYR A 395 11.68 -12.21 8.86
N TRP A 396 12.02 -12.48 7.61
CA TRP A 396 12.69 -11.54 6.73
C TRP A 396 11.84 -10.34 6.33
N GLY A 397 10.51 -10.53 6.21
CA GLY A 397 9.62 -9.54 5.59
C GLY A 397 8.71 -8.82 6.56
N LEU A 398 8.31 -7.62 6.13
CA LEU A 398 7.19 -6.83 6.62
C LEU A 398 6.22 -6.57 5.46
N PRO A 399 4.96 -6.15 5.71
CA PRO A 399 3.97 -6.02 4.66
C PRO A 399 4.39 -5.06 3.55
N ASN A 400 4.28 -5.49 2.29
CA ASN A 400 4.49 -4.66 1.11
C ASN A 400 3.20 -3.88 0.80
N ASN A 401 2.86 -2.93 1.66
CA ASN A 401 1.67 -2.11 1.52
C ASN A 401 2.02 -0.80 0.78
N PRO A 402 1.27 -0.45 -0.28
CA PRO A 402 1.41 0.87 -0.91
C PRO A 402 0.77 1.95 -0.05
N ASN A 403 1.00 3.23 -0.37
CA ASN A 403 0.26 4.31 0.25
C ASN A 403 -1.20 4.30 -0.24
N TYR A 404 -2.08 3.61 0.48
CA TYR A 404 -3.51 3.54 0.19
C TYR A 404 -4.22 4.87 0.37
N GLU A 405 -3.66 5.77 1.19
CA GLU A 405 -4.26 7.05 1.56
C GLU A 405 -4.00 8.15 0.52
N LEU A 406 -3.12 7.87 -0.46
CA LEU A 406 -2.76 8.84 -1.47
C LEU A 406 -3.98 9.24 -2.31
N GLY A 407 -4.31 10.53 -2.28
CA GLY A 407 -5.45 11.11 -2.99
C GLY A 407 -5.17 11.41 -4.47
N ALA A 408 -6.15 12.06 -5.10
CA ALA A 408 -5.97 12.63 -6.43
C ALA A 408 -4.84 13.67 -6.43
N TRP A 409 -4.14 13.76 -7.56
CA TRP A 409 -3.13 14.81 -7.77
C TRP A 409 -3.83 16.11 -8.17
N ALA A 410 -4.17 16.91 -7.14
CA ALA A 410 -4.96 18.12 -7.29
C ALA A 410 -4.39 19.06 -8.35
N GLY A 411 -5.24 19.47 -9.29
CA GLY A 411 -4.89 20.38 -10.38
C GLY A 411 -4.09 19.76 -11.53
N SER A 412 -3.82 18.45 -11.49
CA SER A 412 -3.18 17.75 -12.61
C SER A 412 -4.15 17.50 -13.78
N PRO A 413 -3.65 17.23 -15.00
CA PRO A 413 -4.50 16.92 -16.15
C PRO A 413 -5.39 15.70 -15.98
N CYS A 414 -5.03 14.79 -15.08
CA CYS A 414 -5.79 13.57 -14.80
C CYS A 414 -6.66 13.67 -13.54
N ASP A 415 -6.70 14.83 -12.90
CA ASP A 415 -7.61 15.13 -11.79
C ASP A 415 -9.05 15.29 -12.29
N THR A 416 -9.52 14.28 -13.02
CA THR A 416 -10.83 14.27 -13.66
C THR A 416 -11.96 13.80 -12.76
N LEU A 417 -11.61 13.24 -11.58
CA LEU A 417 -12.56 12.75 -10.60
C LEU A 417 -12.86 13.79 -9.50
N THR A 418 -12.16 14.91 -9.48
CA THR A 418 -12.27 15.95 -8.45
C THR A 418 -13.51 16.83 -8.55
N VAL A 419 -14.44 16.55 -9.46
CA VAL A 419 -15.79 17.14 -9.43
C VAL A 419 -16.75 16.21 -8.67
N GLY A 420 -16.29 15.60 -7.62
CA GLY A 420 -17.10 14.79 -6.72
C GLY A 420 -16.49 14.83 -5.33
N ILE A 421 -17.27 15.25 -4.35
CA ILE A 421 -17.03 14.95 -2.93
C ILE A 421 -16.52 13.51 -2.87
N GLY A 422 -15.30 13.31 -2.34
CA GLY A 422 -14.69 11.99 -2.29
C GLY A 422 -15.70 10.97 -1.74
N GLU A 423 -15.90 9.88 -2.47
CA GLU A 423 -16.65 8.77 -1.92
C GLU A 423 -15.93 8.32 -0.66
N VAL A 424 -16.50 8.59 0.48
CA VAL A 424 -16.10 7.99 1.75
C VAL A 424 -16.43 6.51 1.61
N LEU A 425 -15.42 5.71 1.25
CA LEU A 425 -15.51 4.25 1.30
C LEU A 425 -15.78 3.88 2.76
N GLY A 426 -17.04 3.60 3.10
CA GLY A 426 -17.37 3.14 4.46
C GLY A 426 -18.74 3.50 4.99
N TYR A 427 -19.50 4.38 4.33
CA TYR A 427 -20.93 4.47 4.64
C TYR A 427 -21.72 3.76 3.53
N LYS A 428 -22.54 2.77 3.91
CA LYS A 428 -23.62 2.31 3.05
C LYS A 428 -24.34 3.58 2.61
N ASN A 429 -24.24 3.95 1.30
CA ASN A 429 -25.04 5.01 0.74
C ASN A 429 -26.49 4.59 0.87
N ASN A 430 -27.11 4.96 1.98
CA ASN A 430 -28.53 4.75 2.21
C ASN A 430 -29.38 5.70 1.36
N MET A 431 -28.77 6.50 0.46
CA MET A 431 -29.47 7.44 -0.39
C MET A 431 -29.13 7.20 -1.87
N SER A 432 -30.16 7.19 -2.70
CA SER A 432 -30.08 7.20 -4.15
C SER A 432 -30.80 8.43 -4.71
N VAL A 433 -30.25 9.03 -5.74
CA VAL A 433 -30.87 10.16 -6.46
C VAL A 433 -30.93 9.80 -7.93
N PHE A 434 -32.11 9.91 -8.51
CA PHE A 434 -32.37 9.66 -9.92
C PHE A 434 -33.08 10.85 -10.54
N TYR A 435 -32.68 11.34 -11.71
CA TYR A 435 -33.34 12.38 -12.47
C TYR A 435 -34.00 11.79 -13.72
N ASP A 436 -35.32 12.02 -13.88
CA ASP A 436 -36.03 11.66 -15.10
C ASP A 436 -36.21 12.93 -15.96
N PRO A 437 -35.52 13.00 -17.12
CA PRO A 437 -35.59 14.19 -18.01
C PRO A 437 -36.95 14.37 -18.69
N ARG A 438 -37.76 13.32 -18.78
CA ARG A 438 -39.09 13.39 -19.44
C ARG A 438 -40.08 14.17 -18.62
N ILE A 439 -40.00 14.05 -17.29
CA ILE A 439 -40.88 14.74 -16.36
C ILE A 439 -40.14 15.82 -15.56
N LYS A 440 -38.86 16.03 -15.85
CA LYS A 440 -37.98 17.02 -15.21
C LYS A 440 -37.95 16.94 -13.69
N THR A 441 -38.01 15.72 -13.14
CA THR A 441 -38.12 15.48 -11.70
C THR A 441 -36.90 14.71 -11.18
N ALA A 442 -36.32 15.15 -10.06
CA ALA A 442 -35.32 14.42 -9.32
C ALA A 442 -35.96 13.64 -8.16
N PHE A 443 -35.79 12.35 -8.15
CA PHE A 443 -36.26 11.44 -7.11
C PHE A 443 -35.18 11.23 -6.09
N VAL A 444 -35.40 11.57 -4.85
CA VAL A 444 -34.48 11.38 -3.73
C VAL A 444 -35.02 10.30 -2.82
N ASN A 445 -34.30 9.19 -2.71
CA ASN A 445 -34.67 8.05 -1.85
C ASN A 445 -33.54 7.76 -0.86
N ALA A 446 -33.87 7.63 0.41
CA ALA A 446 -32.92 7.19 1.44
C ALA A 446 -33.53 6.11 2.34
N LYS A 447 -32.68 5.21 2.85
CA LYS A 447 -33.10 4.10 3.68
C LYS A 447 -32.27 4.04 4.96
N GLY A 448 -32.92 3.75 6.09
CA GLY A 448 -32.28 3.54 7.38
C GLY A 448 -31.67 4.81 7.97
N LEU A 449 -32.28 5.97 7.73
CA LEU A 449 -31.87 7.26 8.30
C LEU A 449 -32.15 7.30 9.80
N ARG A 450 -31.17 7.73 10.57
CA ARG A 450 -31.32 7.95 12.01
C ARG A 450 -31.78 9.37 12.29
N GLY A 451 -32.97 9.55 12.82
CA GLY A 451 -33.54 10.87 13.16
C GLY A 451 -35.05 10.90 12.96
N LYS A 452 -35.69 11.95 13.46
CA LYS A 452 -37.13 12.15 13.31
C LYS A 452 -37.51 13.26 12.32
N LYS A 453 -36.53 14.06 11.93
CA LYS A 453 -36.69 15.13 10.95
C LYS A 453 -35.53 15.08 9.97
N ALA A 454 -35.79 15.27 8.71
CA ALA A 454 -34.81 15.34 7.65
C ALA A 454 -34.93 16.70 6.93
N ASN A 455 -33.78 17.34 6.70
CA ASN A 455 -33.64 18.53 5.88
C ASN A 455 -32.98 18.13 4.55
N LEU A 456 -33.75 18.19 3.48
CA LEU A 456 -33.28 17.99 2.12
C LEU A 456 -32.81 19.33 1.54
N GLN A 457 -31.60 19.34 1.03
CA GLN A 457 -30.96 20.48 0.40
C GLN A 457 -30.41 20.10 -0.98
N ILE A 458 -30.57 20.93 -1.98
CA ILE A 458 -29.96 20.75 -3.30
C ILE A 458 -29.09 21.96 -3.61
N PHE A 459 -27.85 21.69 -4.04
CA PHE A 459 -26.88 22.69 -4.41
C PHE A 459 -26.55 22.58 -5.90
N ASN A 460 -26.34 23.70 -6.56
CA ASN A 460 -25.83 23.73 -7.93
C ASN A 460 -24.29 23.46 -7.97
N SER A 461 -23.74 23.44 -9.17
CA SER A 461 -22.29 23.21 -9.39
C SER A 461 -21.40 24.33 -8.81
N ALA A 462 -21.92 25.49 -8.51
CA ALA A 462 -21.22 26.59 -7.83
C ALA A 462 -21.33 26.51 -6.30
N GLY A 463 -21.95 25.45 -5.75
CA GLY A 463 -22.16 25.27 -4.30
C GLY A 463 -23.26 26.14 -3.71
N GLN A 464 -24.08 26.79 -4.53
CA GLN A 464 -25.20 27.61 -4.07
C GLN A 464 -26.40 26.73 -3.79
N LEU A 465 -27.04 26.92 -2.63
CA LEU A 465 -28.29 26.27 -2.25
C LEU A 465 -29.42 26.74 -3.19
N VAL A 466 -30.02 25.82 -3.95
CA VAL A 466 -31.10 26.11 -4.90
C VAL A 466 -32.44 25.57 -4.46
N PHE A 467 -32.46 24.55 -3.59
CA PHE A 467 -33.68 23.97 -3.04
C PHE A 467 -33.47 23.52 -1.61
N THR A 468 -34.48 23.68 -0.75
CA THR A 468 -34.49 23.11 0.60
C THR A 468 -35.92 22.69 0.99
N HIS A 469 -36.01 21.57 1.69
CA HIS A 469 -37.27 21.03 2.20
C HIS A 469 -37.05 20.30 3.53
N ASN A 470 -37.94 20.56 4.51
CA ASN A 470 -37.94 19.86 5.80
C ASN A 470 -39.11 18.88 5.86
N SER A 471 -38.84 17.64 6.17
CA SER A 471 -39.86 16.61 6.28
C SER A 471 -39.64 15.76 7.54
N PRO A 472 -40.71 15.27 8.18
CA PRO A 472 -40.56 14.19 9.17
C PRO A 472 -40.05 12.94 8.48
N THR A 473 -39.30 12.09 9.22
CA THR A 473 -38.88 10.76 8.79
C THR A 473 -39.20 9.74 9.87
N ASP A 474 -39.64 8.55 9.48
CA ASP A 474 -39.87 7.43 10.37
C ASP A 474 -38.60 6.66 10.72
N GLY A 475 -37.47 7.03 10.10
CA GLY A 475 -36.19 6.35 10.30
C GLY A 475 -35.97 5.13 9.39
N GLU A 476 -36.95 4.67 8.64
CA GLU A 476 -36.81 3.53 7.73
C GLU A 476 -36.63 3.98 6.28
N TYR A 477 -37.50 4.89 5.82
CA TYR A 477 -37.48 5.39 4.45
C TYR A 477 -37.72 6.89 4.39
N PHE A 478 -37.00 7.55 3.50
CA PHE A 478 -37.25 8.92 3.08
C PHE A 478 -37.37 8.93 1.56
N THR A 479 -38.45 9.47 1.03
CA THR A 479 -38.63 9.68 -0.40
C THR A 479 -39.16 11.10 -0.63
N PHE A 480 -38.59 11.78 -1.60
CA PHE A 480 -39.02 13.11 -1.98
C PHE A 480 -38.72 13.37 -3.45
N ASP A 481 -39.74 13.93 -4.13
CA ASP A 481 -39.70 14.27 -5.55
C ASP A 481 -39.53 15.77 -5.70
N VAL A 482 -38.52 16.22 -6.42
CA VAL A 482 -38.21 17.61 -6.62
C VAL A 482 -38.41 17.98 -8.09
N ASP A 483 -39.31 18.93 -8.36
CA ASP A 483 -39.44 19.51 -9.69
C ASP A 483 -38.19 20.36 -10.00
N MET A 484 -37.44 19.91 -10.98
CA MET A 484 -36.22 20.56 -11.44
C MET A 484 -36.45 21.49 -12.64
N SER A 485 -37.69 21.65 -13.10
CA SER A 485 -38.01 22.51 -14.26
C SER A 485 -37.49 23.96 -14.14
N PRO A 486 -37.50 24.60 -12.95
CA PRO A 486 -37.01 25.96 -12.79
C PRO A 486 -35.48 26.12 -12.85
N TYR A 487 -34.72 25.02 -12.78
CA TYR A 487 -33.28 25.07 -12.64
C TYR A 487 -32.58 24.78 -13.99
N LEU A 488 -31.36 25.29 -14.14
CA LEU A 488 -30.57 25.13 -15.37
C LEU A 488 -30.06 23.66 -15.53
N ASP A 489 -29.74 23.29 -16.75
CA ASP A 489 -29.09 22.02 -17.01
C ASP A 489 -27.66 22.05 -16.46
N ALA A 490 -27.41 21.25 -15.44
CA ALA A 490 -26.15 21.21 -14.69
C ALA A 490 -26.10 19.97 -13.81
N MET A 491 -24.96 19.78 -13.16
CA MET A 491 -24.81 18.82 -12.05
C MET A 491 -25.33 19.48 -10.76
N TYR A 492 -26.04 18.66 -9.98
CA TYR A 492 -26.58 19.04 -8.68
C TYR A 492 -26.12 18.07 -7.61
N VAL A 493 -25.83 18.60 -6.43
CA VAL A 493 -25.53 17.82 -5.22
C VAL A 493 -26.76 17.88 -4.30
N VAL A 494 -27.20 16.71 -3.86
CA VAL A 494 -28.30 16.55 -2.92
C VAL A 494 -27.73 16.18 -1.56
N ARG A 495 -28.13 16.88 -0.53
CA ARG A 495 -27.78 16.64 0.87
C ARG A 495 -29.06 16.40 1.66
N LEU A 496 -29.07 15.32 2.43
CA LEU A 496 -30.14 14.99 3.36
C LEU A 496 -29.55 14.91 4.77
N GLU A 497 -29.96 15.79 5.64
CA GLU A 497 -29.43 15.94 6.99
C GLU A 497 -30.51 15.67 8.02
N THR A 498 -30.20 14.89 9.04
CA THR A 498 -31.04 14.64 10.21
C THR A 498 -30.33 15.15 11.47
N GLU A 499 -30.97 15.03 12.63
CA GLU A 499 -30.35 15.40 13.93
C GLU A 499 -29.15 14.49 14.28
N ARG A 500 -28.95 13.37 13.56
CA ARG A 500 -27.97 12.33 13.91
C ARG A 500 -26.99 11.99 12.81
N GLU A 501 -27.31 12.27 11.55
CA GLU A 501 -26.47 11.90 10.43
C GLU A 501 -26.75 12.77 9.20
N MET A 502 -25.83 12.72 8.26
CA MET A 502 -25.94 13.39 6.98
C MET A 502 -25.56 12.43 5.87
N VAL A 503 -26.38 12.34 4.83
CA VAL A 503 -26.09 11.57 3.62
C VAL A 503 -26.18 12.50 2.40
N SER A 504 -25.45 12.19 1.34
CA SER A 504 -25.43 12.99 0.12
C SER A 504 -25.46 12.12 -1.14
N GLY A 505 -25.94 12.70 -2.21
CA GLY A 505 -25.98 12.12 -3.55
C GLY A 505 -25.86 13.20 -4.60
N LYS A 506 -25.79 12.81 -5.86
CA LYS A 506 -25.69 13.75 -6.99
C LYS A 506 -26.48 13.25 -8.19
N PHE A 507 -26.90 14.17 -9.04
CA PHE A 507 -27.47 13.85 -10.35
C PHE A 507 -27.09 14.92 -11.37
N VAL A 508 -27.24 14.58 -12.64
CA VAL A 508 -27.05 15.50 -13.75
C VAL A 508 -28.42 15.76 -14.41
N LYS A 509 -28.83 16.99 -14.42
CA LYS A 509 -29.95 17.45 -15.25
C LYS A 509 -29.43 17.78 -16.64
N ARG A 510 -30.01 17.17 -17.66
CA ARG A 510 -29.70 17.36 -19.09
C ARG A 510 -30.98 17.64 -19.85
#